data_16403de62a7cbb082954932bf22e4115
#
_entry.id   16403de62a7cbb082954932bf22e4115
#
_cell.length_a   1.000
_cell.length_b   1.000
_cell.length_c   1.000
_cell.angle_alpha   90.00
_cell.angle_beta   90.00
_cell.angle_gamma   90.00
#
_symmetry.space_group_name_H-M   'P 1'
#
loop_
_entity.id
_entity.type
_entity.pdbx_description
1 polymer ?
#
loop_
_entity_poly.entity_id
_entity_poly.type
_entity_poly.pdbx_seq_one_letter_code
_entity_poly.pdbx_strand_id
1 'polypeptide(L)'
;DAIEESLRFNTSAQRFRRCVTKDTELHGQMMKAGDFVCLAYGSGNRDERKYENPDRYDITRKPRGHLGFGGSVHACLGTAIARMSVKIAMEEFHKVVPNYRRVQEQLPWMPSSTFRSPMVLEMARVN
;
A
#
# COMPACT_ATOMS: atom_id res chain seq x y z
N ASP A 1 3.38 -5.51 13.35
CA ASP A 1 3.19 -4.05 13.10
C ASP A 1 3.97 -3.58 11.85
N ALA A 2 5.23 -4.00 11.61
CA ALA A 2 6.02 -3.59 10.43
C ALA A 2 5.32 -3.88 9.09
N ILE A 3 4.66 -5.03 8.94
CA ILE A 3 3.91 -5.41 7.72
C ILE A 3 2.76 -4.42 7.47
N GLU A 4 1.98 -4.10 8.51
CA GLU A 4 0.86 -3.15 8.37
C GLU A 4 1.34 -1.74 8.04
N GLU A 5 2.45 -1.30 8.64
CA GLU A 5 3.05 -0.01 8.30
C GLU A 5 3.62 0.01 6.88
N SER A 6 4.21 -1.09 6.41
CA SER A 6 4.64 -1.21 5.02
C SER A 6 3.48 -1.11 4.05
N LEU A 7 2.35 -1.76 4.35
CA LEU A 7 1.12 -1.71 3.56
C LEU A 7 0.50 -0.31 3.53
N ARG A 8 0.58 0.43 4.64
CA ARG A 8 0.15 1.83 4.68
C ARG A 8 1.11 2.73 3.91
N PHE A 9 2.40 2.68 4.29
CA PHE A 9 3.41 3.63 3.82
C PHE A 9 3.72 3.48 2.33
N ASN A 10 3.80 2.27 1.84
CA ASN A 10 4.11 1.96 0.44
C ASN A 10 3.07 1.03 -0.17
N THR A 11 1.83 1.50 -0.16
CA THR A 11 0.67 0.77 -0.68
C THR A 11 0.95 0.21 -2.08
N SER A 12 0.90 -1.11 -2.26
CA SER A 12 1.11 -1.74 -3.58
C SER A 12 0.03 -1.34 -4.57
N ALA A 13 -1.24 -1.38 -4.16
CA ALA A 13 -2.36 -0.92 -4.97
C ALA A 13 -2.55 0.58 -4.75
N GLN A 14 -1.96 1.39 -5.63
CA GLN A 14 -1.93 2.85 -5.49
C GLN A 14 -3.28 3.52 -5.70
N ARG A 15 -4.05 3.02 -6.65
CA ARG A 15 -5.33 3.60 -7.05
C ARG A 15 -6.23 2.64 -7.81
N PHE A 16 -7.52 2.88 -7.68
CA PHE A 16 -8.55 2.23 -8.49
C PHE A 16 -9.56 3.25 -9.01
N ARG A 17 -10.20 2.92 -10.10
CA ARG A 17 -11.22 3.77 -10.74
C ARG A 17 -12.62 3.27 -10.39
N ARG A 18 -13.56 4.22 -10.26
CA ARG A 18 -15.00 3.96 -10.15
C ARG A 18 -15.74 4.79 -11.17
N CYS A 19 -16.85 4.27 -11.65
CA CYS A 19 -17.79 5.04 -12.45
C CYS A 19 -18.89 5.59 -11.54
N VAL A 20 -19.22 6.85 -11.70
CA VAL A 20 -20.32 7.51 -10.99
C VAL A 20 -21.64 7.04 -11.59
N THR A 21 -22.51 6.45 -10.80
CA THR A 21 -23.79 5.88 -11.26
C THR A 21 -24.96 6.86 -11.25
N LYS A 22 -24.84 7.95 -10.49
CA LYS A 22 -25.81 9.06 -10.42
C LYS A 22 -25.10 10.35 -10.10
N ASP A 23 -25.65 11.47 -10.50
CA ASP A 23 -25.16 12.79 -10.13
C ASP A 23 -24.93 12.86 -8.62
N THR A 24 -23.73 13.21 -8.21
CA THR A 24 -23.32 13.20 -6.81
C THR A 24 -22.41 14.37 -6.54
N GLU A 25 -22.71 15.14 -5.51
CA GLU A 25 -21.81 16.19 -5.02
C GLU A 25 -20.93 15.66 -3.89
N LEU A 26 -19.64 15.97 -3.97
CA LEU A 26 -18.68 15.67 -2.93
C LEU A 26 -17.76 16.89 -2.70
N HIS A 27 -17.75 17.40 -1.48
CA HIS A 27 -16.96 18.58 -1.10
C HIS A 27 -17.13 19.79 -2.06
N GLY A 28 -18.36 20.08 -2.47
CA GLY A 28 -18.69 21.18 -3.37
C GLY A 28 -18.37 20.91 -4.86
N GLN A 29 -17.89 19.71 -5.19
CA GLN A 29 -17.63 19.30 -6.57
C GLN A 29 -18.74 18.36 -7.06
N MET A 30 -19.42 18.75 -8.13
CA MET A 30 -20.41 17.93 -8.79
C MET A 30 -19.75 16.91 -9.71
N MET A 31 -20.06 15.64 -9.48
CA MET A 31 -19.69 14.52 -10.36
C MET A 31 -20.94 14.05 -11.09
N LYS A 32 -20.87 13.93 -12.40
CA LYS A 32 -22.01 13.49 -13.23
C LYS A 32 -22.06 11.98 -13.36
N ALA A 33 -23.26 11.43 -13.55
CA ALA A 33 -23.42 10.04 -13.92
C ALA A 33 -22.61 9.73 -15.19
N GLY A 34 -21.81 8.67 -15.15
CA GLY A 34 -20.88 8.30 -16.22
C GLY A 34 -19.45 8.81 -16.05
N ASP A 35 -19.20 9.77 -15.16
CA ASP A 35 -17.84 10.23 -14.84
C ASP A 35 -17.01 9.12 -14.20
N PHE A 36 -15.70 9.22 -14.33
CA PHE A 36 -14.75 8.35 -13.66
C PHE A 36 -14.05 9.05 -12.50
N VAL A 37 -14.08 8.42 -11.33
CA VAL A 37 -13.41 8.89 -10.12
C VAL A 37 -12.23 7.99 -9.80
N CYS A 38 -11.09 8.59 -9.51
CA CYS A 38 -9.90 7.88 -9.05
C CYS A 38 -9.87 7.83 -7.52
N LEU A 39 -9.92 6.64 -6.95
CA LEU A 39 -9.70 6.41 -5.53
C LEU A 39 -8.20 6.28 -5.28
N ALA A 40 -7.55 7.34 -4.82
CA ALA A 40 -6.11 7.41 -4.61
C ALA A 40 -5.73 6.82 -3.22
N TYR A 41 -5.67 5.50 -3.11
CA TYR A 41 -5.37 4.79 -1.85
C TYR A 41 -4.00 5.16 -1.26
N GLY A 42 -2.99 5.32 -2.13
CA GLY A 42 -1.67 5.76 -1.70
C GLY A 42 -1.70 7.13 -1.02
N SER A 43 -2.47 8.07 -1.57
CA SER A 43 -2.68 9.40 -0.97
C SER A 43 -3.47 9.31 0.34
N GLY A 44 -4.58 8.56 0.35
CA GLY A 44 -5.38 8.39 1.57
C GLY A 44 -4.60 7.73 2.72
N ASN A 45 -3.62 6.89 2.41
CA ASN A 45 -2.74 6.28 3.41
C ASN A 45 -1.65 7.26 3.94
N ARG A 46 -1.52 8.43 3.30
CA ARG A 46 -0.63 9.52 3.71
C ARG A 46 -1.39 10.76 4.19
N ASP A 47 -2.67 10.64 4.46
CA ASP A 47 -3.50 11.75 4.94
C ASP A 47 -3.11 12.12 6.38
N GLU A 48 -2.63 13.35 6.57
CA GLU A 48 -2.21 13.90 7.86
C GLU A 48 -3.37 14.06 8.86
N ARG A 49 -4.61 14.14 8.35
CA ARG A 49 -5.82 14.18 9.19
C ARG A 49 -6.10 12.84 9.86
N LYS A 50 -5.49 11.75 9.35
CA LYS A 50 -5.67 10.39 9.87
C LYS A 50 -4.40 9.83 10.52
N TYR A 51 -3.26 10.18 10.00
CA TYR A 51 -1.96 9.66 10.46
C TYR A 51 -1.03 10.80 10.82
N GLU A 52 -0.60 10.85 12.06
CA GLU A 52 0.44 11.78 12.49
C GLU A 52 1.75 11.47 11.76
N ASN A 53 2.45 12.50 11.24
CA ASN A 53 3.67 12.36 10.46
C ASN A 53 3.56 11.25 9.38
N PRO A 54 2.61 11.35 8.43
CA PRO A 54 2.25 10.25 7.53
C PRO A 54 3.37 9.84 6.59
N ASP A 55 4.31 10.73 6.33
CA ASP A 55 5.48 10.51 5.46
C ASP A 55 6.68 9.90 6.18
N ARG A 56 6.57 9.66 7.48
CA ARG A 56 7.54 8.90 8.24
C ARG A 56 7.15 7.41 8.24
N TYR A 57 8.07 6.55 7.84
CA TYR A 57 7.95 5.11 8.04
C TYR A 57 8.26 4.78 9.51
N ASP A 58 7.29 4.22 10.21
CA ASP A 58 7.41 3.93 11.64
C ASP A 58 6.84 2.54 11.96
N ILE A 59 7.72 1.59 12.19
CA ILE A 59 7.37 0.19 12.50
C ILE A 59 6.63 0.03 13.83
N THR A 60 6.64 1.05 14.69
CA THR A 60 5.88 1.04 15.95
C THR A 60 4.46 1.55 15.77
N ARG A 61 4.18 2.19 14.65
CA ARG A 61 2.85 2.62 14.29
C ARG A 61 1.91 1.40 14.18
N LYS A 62 0.72 1.55 14.69
CA LYS A 62 -0.36 0.56 14.54
C LYS A 62 -1.41 1.12 13.57
N PRO A 63 -1.15 1.12 12.26
CA PRO A 63 -1.95 1.82 11.26
C PRO A 63 -3.26 1.10 10.98
N ARG A 64 -4.24 1.30 11.86
CA ARG A 64 -5.57 0.71 11.68
C ARG A 64 -6.32 1.41 10.54
N GLY A 65 -7.06 0.61 9.77
CA GLY A 65 -7.93 1.12 8.70
C GLY A 65 -7.17 1.78 7.55
N HIS A 66 -5.92 1.37 7.29
CA HIS A 66 -5.23 1.77 6.07
C HIS A 66 -5.91 1.16 4.82
N LEU A 67 -5.74 1.81 3.68
CA LEU A 67 -6.36 1.43 2.42
C LEU A 67 -5.51 0.47 1.57
N GLY A 68 -4.46 -0.13 2.13
CA GLY A 68 -3.58 -1.05 1.41
C GLY A 68 -4.29 -2.28 0.83
N PHE A 69 -5.43 -2.64 1.40
CA PHE A 69 -6.33 -3.68 0.91
C PHE A 69 -7.69 -3.14 0.47
N GLY A 70 -7.79 -1.86 0.15
CA GLY A 70 -9.05 -1.22 -0.14
C GLY A 70 -9.94 -1.06 1.10
N GLY A 71 -11.24 -1.01 0.90
CA GLY A 71 -12.18 -0.84 2.00
C GLY A 71 -13.64 -1.07 1.60
N SER A 72 -14.53 -1.06 2.60
CA SER A 72 -15.96 -1.29 2.44
C SER A 72 -16.24 -2.61 1.73
N VAL A 73 -17.28 -2.69 0.92
CA VAL A 73 -17.69 -3.88 0.16
C VAL A 73 -16.66 -4.34 -0.88
N HIS A 74 -15.67 -3.51 -1.19
CA HIS A 74 -14.56 -3.81 -2.10
C HIS A 74 -13.25 -4.14 -1.37
N ALA A 75 -13.28 -4.41 -0.06
CA ALA A 75 -12.11 -4.89 0.65
C ALA A 75 -11.54 -6.15 -0.02
N CYS A 76 -10.22 -6.23 -0.08
CA CYS A 76 -9.53 -7.35 -0.71
C CYS A 76 -9.91 -8.68 -0.04
N LEU A 77 -10.41 -9.63 -0.83
CA LEU A 77 -10.78 -10.97 -0.34
C LEU A 77 -9.55 -11.71 0.21
N GLY A 78 -8.39 -11.51 -0.40
CA GLY A 78 -7.13 -12.15 -0.03
C GLY A 78 -6.42 -11.56 1.20
N THR A 79 -7.03 -10.62 1.92
CA THR A 79 -6.39 -9.88 3.01
C THR A 79 -5.77 -10.77 4.09
N ALA A 80 -6.49 -11.79 4.54
CA ALA A 80 -6.03 -12.69 5.59
C ALA A 80 -4.84 -13.55 5.12
N ILE A 81 -4.98 -14.15 3.95
CA ILE A 81 -3.92 -15.00 3.37
C ILE A 81 -2.68 -14.19 3.01
N ALA A 82 -2.82 -12.98 2.49
CA ALA A 82 -1.68 -12.11 2.18
C ALA A 82 -0.87 -11.76 3.44
N ARG A 83 -1.52 -11.36 4.52
CA ARG A 83 -0.86 -11.08 5.80
C ARG A 83 -0.14 -12.30 6.37
N MET A 84 -0.79 -13.44 6.35
CA MET A 84 -0.22 -14.70 6.83
C MET A 84 1.00 -15.10 5.98
N SER A 85 0.88 -15.06 4.67
CA SER A 85 1.97 -15.44 3.75
C SER A 85 3.18 -14.53 3.91
N VAL A 86 2.99 -13.21 3.95
CA VAL A 86 4.09 -12.26 4.15
C VAL A 86 4.75 -12.47 5.51
N LYS A 87 3.96 -12.68 6.57
CA LYS A 87 4.50 -12.94 7.91
C LYS A 87 5.39 -14.17 7.91
N ILE A 88 4.88 -15.32 7.43
CA ILE A 88 5.63 -16.58 7.38
C ILE A 88 6.88 -16.42 6.50
N ALA A 89 6.75 -15.83 5.32
CA ALA A 89 7.88 -15.63 4.41
C ALA A 89 8.99 -14.79 5.06
N MET A 90 8.64 -13.71 5.75
CA MET A 90 9.63 -12.86 6.42
C MET A 90 10.26 -13.55 7.64
N GLU A 91 9.49 -14.29 8.42
CA GLU A 91 10.00 -15.06 9.55
C GLU A 91 10.99 -16.14 9.09
N GLU A 92 10.65 -16.91 8.05
CA GLU A 92 11.55 -17.94 7.51
C GLU A 92 12.78 -17.33 6.83
N PHE A 93 12.60 -16.25 6.08
CA PHE A 93 13.71 -15.54 5.45
C PHE A 93 14.74 -15.04 6.48
N HIS A 94 14.28 -14.41 7.57
CA HIS A 94 15.19 -13.89 8.60
C HIS A 94 15.90 -14.98 9.42
N LYS A 95 15.38 -16.20 9.48
CA LYS A 95 16.11 -17.34 10.07
C LYS A 95 17.36 -17.71 9.27
N VAL A 96 17.30 -17.56 7.94
CA VAL A 96 18.37 -17.93 7.03
C VAL A 96 19.30 -16.74 6.73
N VAL A 97 18.72 -15.55 6.59
CA VAL A 97 19.43 -14.30 6.25
C VAL A 97 19.06 -13.21 7.25
N PRO A 98 19.58 -13.25 8.49
CA PRO A 98 19.21 -12.28 9.52
C PRO A 98 19.69 -10.87 9.22
N ASN A 99 20.82 -10.74 8.53
CA ASN A 99 21.41 -9.44 8.20
C ASN A 99 21.58 -9.31 6.68
N TYR A 100 21.01 -8.27 6.13
CA TYR A 100 21.10 -7.97 4.70
C TYR A 100 21.00 -6.48 4.45
N ARG A 101 21.46 -6.06 3.29
CA ARG A 101 21.30 -4.70 2.78
C ARG A 101 20.85 -4.72 1.34
N ARG A 102 20.14 -3.70 0.93
CA ARG A 102 19.86 -3.46 -0.47
C ARG A 102 21.15 -3.08 -1.20
N VAL A 103 21.36 -3.61 -2.39
CA VAL A 103 22.53 -3.33 -3.24
C VAL A 103 22.25 -2.14 -4.15
N GLN A 104 21.09 -2.11 -4.76
CA GLN A 104 20.70 -1.08 -5.73
C GLN A 104 20.43 0.27 -5.07
N GLU A 105 20.96 1.35 -5.63
CA GLU A 105 20.60 2.71 -5.23
C GLU A 105 19.19 3.08 -5.69
N GLN A 106 18.85 2.72 -6.93
CA GLN A 106 17.52 2.95 -7.50
C GLN A 106 16.85 1.63 -7.83
N LEU A 107 15.54 1.56 -7.58
CA LEU A 107 14.74 0.38 -7.89
C LEU A 107 14.09 0.54 -9.27
N PRO A 108 14.20 -0.48 -10.13
CA PRO A 108 13.42 -0.53 -11.36
C PRO A 108 11.96 -0.83 -11.00
N TRP A 109 11.09 0.17 -11.13
CA TRP A 109 9.69 0.02 -10.83
C TRP A 109 8.92 -0.61 -11.99
N MET A 110 7.93 -1.42 -11.68
CA MET A 110 6.99 -1.97 -12.65
C MET A 110 6.24 -0.81 -13.37
N PRO A 111 6.17 -0.81 -14.71
CA PRO A 111 5.43 0.19 -15.46
C PRO A 111 3.92 -0.04 -15.34
N SER A 112 3.35 0.30 -14.19
CA SER A 112 1.93 0.17 -13.90
C SER A 112 1.37 1.47 -13.34
N SER A 113 0.21 1.86 -13.82
CA SER A 113 -0.53 3.01 -13.29
C SER A 113 -1.31 2.67 -12.01
N THR A 114 -1.51 1.40 -11.72
CA THR A 114 -2.35 0.93 -10.60
C THR A 114 -1.50 0.34 -9.48
N PHE A 115 -0.52 -0.49 -9.83
CA PHE A 115 0.31 -1.19 -8.85
C PHE A 115 1.72 -0.63 -8.79
N ARG A 116 2.28 -0.60 -7.59
CA ARG A 116 3.66 -0.22 -7.33
C ARG A 116 4.42 -1.42 -6.77
N SER A 117 5.39 -1.90 -7.53
CA SER A 117 6.29 -2.97 -7.12
C SER A 117 7.64 -2.78 -7.80
N PRO A 118 8.77 -3.05 -7.15
CA PRO A 118 10.03 -3.19 -7.85
C PRO A 118 9.97 -4.43 -8.76
N MET A 119 10.55 -4.36 -9.94
CA MET A 119 10.71 -5.51 -10.83
C MET A 119 11.79 -6.47 -10.33
N VAL A 120 12.83 -5.89 -9.74
CA VAL A 120 13.96 -6.62 -9.13
C VAL A 120 14.35 -5.93 -7.85
N LEU A 121 14.65 -6.70 -6.82
CA LEU A 121 15.22 -6.24 -5.57
C LEU A 121 16.48 -7.06 -5.25
N GLU A 122 17.64 -6.47 -5.52
CA GLU A 122 18.92 -7.11 -5.21
C GLU A 122 19.32 -6.84 -3.77
N MET A 123 19.63 -7.90 -3.07
CA MET A 123 20.07 -7.86 -1.68
C MET A 123 21.39 -8.60 -1.49
N ALA A 124 22.27 -8.07 -0.68
CA ALA A 124 23.49 -8.72 -0.26
C ALA A 124 23.42 -9.09 1.23
N ARG A 125 23.85 -10.28 1.56
CA ARG A 125 24.05 -10.71 2.95
C ARG A 125 25.15 -9.87 3.59
N VAL A 126 24.95 -9.50 4.84
CA VAL A 126 25.94 -8.83 5.67
C VAL A 126 26.35 -9.83 6.76
N ASN A 127 27.63 -10.06 6.91
CA ASN A 127 28.19 -10.94 7.95
C ASN A 127 28.22 -10.24 9.30
#